data_fff647565c8d8194cd9e39c5656126aa
#
_entry.id   fff647565c8d8194cd9e39c5656126aa
#
_cell.length_a   1.000
_cell.length_b   1.000
_cell.length_c   1.000
_cell.angle_alpha   90.00
_cell.angle_beta   90.00
_cell.angle_gamma   90.00
#
_symmetry.space_group_name_H-M   'P 1'
#
loop_
_entity.id
_entity.type
_entity.pdbx_description
1 polymer ?
#
loop_
_entity_poly.entity_id
_entity_poly.type
_entity_poly.pdbx_seq_one_letter_code
_entity_poly.pdbx_strand_id
1 'polypeptide(L)'
;MNQTLLIVEDDESTAEFLTDNLVADGYRVAVASGAAEGVRQIEVRHPSLVLLDLKLDEGSGLTLLDRVRSADGLTSRIDPELPVIVISGRGSEADRVRSFDRGADDHVQKPLLYGELLGRIRAVLRRAEGRPQRGVLRYAGLTLDPVTRLVRVEGEPVHLSTMEFSLLQRLADEPERVYSKGELLRDVWGYLSLGKTRTVDAHACRLRRKLEAVSSRKWIVNVRGIGYRLTEPV
;
A
#
# COMPACT_ATOMS: atom_id res chain seq x y z
N MET A 1 4.61 16.64 -12.69
CA MET A 1 3.34 15.97 -12.37
C MET A 1 2.74 16.66 -11.16
N ASN A 2 1.46 17.00 -11.18
CA ASN A 2 0.87 17.87 -10.14
C ASN A 2 0.14 17.01 -9.08
N GLN A 3 0.84 16.02 -8.49
CA GLN A 3 0.28 15.11 -7.50
C GLN A 3 0.08 15.82 -6.16
N THR A 4 -1.08 15.58 -5.54
CA THR A 4 -1.40 16.10 -4.21
C THR A 4 -1.16 15.03 -3.17
N LEU A 5 -0.35 15.33 -2.16
CA LEU A 5 -0.12 14.49 -0.99
C LEU A 5 -0.91 15.07 0.20
N LEU A 6 -1.50 14.20 1.01
CA LEU A 6 -2.11 14.60 2.27
C LEU A 6 -1.22 14.13 3.41
N ILE A 7 -0.86 15.05 4.30
CA ILE A 7 -0.18 14.75 5.56
C ILE A 7 -1.24 14.78 6.65
N VAL A 8 -1.33 13.73 7.44
CA VAL A 8 -2.17 13.65 8.64
C VAL A 8 -1.23 13.47 9.82
N GLU A 9 -0.94 14.59 10.49
CA GLU A 9 0.05 14.71 11.56
C GLU A 9 -0.39 15.84 12.49
N ASP A 10 -0.39 15.64 13.80
CA ASP A 10 -0.77 16.62 14.82
C ASP A 10 0.41 17.45 15.31
N ASP A 11 1.65 16.96 15.19
CA ASP A 11 2.84 17.73 15.48
C ASP A 11 3.13 18.74 14.35
N GLU A 12 2.91 20.02 14.65
CA GLU A 12 3.05 21.12 13.70
C GLU A 12 4.47 21.17 13.09
N SER A 13 5.50 20.95 13.88
CA SER A 13 6.88 21.00 13.41
C SER A 13 7.22 19.87 12.43
N THR A 14 6.68 18.69 12.66
CA THR A 14 6.80 17.54 11.73
C THR A 14 6.01 17.81 10.45
N ALA A 15 4.79 18.34 10.55
CA ALA A 15 3.95 18.67 9.40
C ALA A 15 4.59 19.77 8.52
N GLU A 16 5.13 20.84 9.12
CA GLU A 16 5.88 21.87 8.43
C GLU A 16 7.12 21.33 7.72
N PHE A 17 7.95 20.55 8.45
CA PHE A 17 9.14 19.93 7.88
C PHE A 17 8.81 19.08 6.65
N LEU A 18 7.77 18.26 6.74
CA LEU A 18 7.34 17.41 5.62
C LEU A 18 6.79 18.26 4.47
N THR A 19 6.00 19.29 4.78
CA THR A 19 5.40 20.18 3.78
C THR A 19 6.47 20.90 2.98
N ASP A 20 7.42 21.54 3.64
CA ASP A 20 8.48 22.32 3.00
C ASP A 20 9.30 21.47 2.03
N ASN A 21 9.72 20.29 2.50
CA ASN A 21 10.52 19.38 1.69
C ASN A 21 9.73 18.81 0.51
N LEU A 22 8.47 18.40 0.71
CA LEU A 22 7.65 17.83 -0.35
C LEU A 22 7.24 18.90 -1.41
N VAL A 23 6.99 20.12 -0.98
CA VAL A 23 6.74 21.25 -1.90
C VAL A 23 7.98 21.56 -2.73
N ALA A 24 9.16 21.55 -2.10
CA ALA A 24 10.44 21.72 -2.81
C ALA A 24 10.69 20.62 -3.86
N ASP A 25 10.21 19.39 -3.60
CA ASP A 25 10.25 18.28 -4.55
C ASP A 25 9.11 18.30 -5.60
N GLY A 26 8.28 19.34 -5.62
CA GLY A 26 7.26 19.59 -6.65
C GLY A 26 5.89 18.97 -6.40
N TYR A 27 5.61 18.51 -5.19
CA TYR A 27 4.30 18.02 -4.79
C TYR A 27 3.39 19.17 -4.32
N ARG A 28 2.08 19.03 -4.51
CA ARG A 28 1.11 19.82 -3.75
C ARG A 28 0.84 19.12 -2.43
N VAL A 29 0.80 19.87 -1.35
CA VAL A 29 0.62 19.31 -0.01
C VAL A 29 -0.65 19.88 0.61
N ALA A 30 -1.44 19.02 1.22
CA ALA A 30 -2.50 19.35 2.16
C ALA A 30 -2.13 18.76 3.52
N VAL A 31 -2.52 19.45 4.59
CA VAL A 31 -2.27 19.00 5.96
C VAL A 31 -3.60 18.85 6.70
N ALA A 32 -3.69 17.87 7.54
CA ALA A 32 -4.76 17.67 8.51
C ALA A 32 -4.14 17.32 9.87
N SER A 33 -4.63 17.93 10.94
CA SER A 33 -4.12 17.71 12.30
C SER A 33 -4.73 16.49 13.00
N GLY A 34 -5.77 15.88 12.42
CA GLY A 34 -6.45 14.74 13.02
C GLY A 34 -7.16 13.84 12.02
N ALA A 35 -7.59 12.67 12.48
CA ALA A 35 -8.18 11.64 11.62
C ALA A 35 -9.48 12.11 10.95
N ALA A 36 -10.37 12.83 11.67
CA ALA A 36 -11.63 13.31 11.13
C ALA A 36 -11.44 14.36 10.04
N GLU A 37 -10.48 15.27 10.21
CA GLU A 37 -10.11 16.23 9.19
C GLU A 37 -9.45 15.53 8.01
N GLY A 38 -8.57 14.56 8.26
CA GLY A 38 -7.94 13.75 7.23
C GLY A 38 -8.96 13.09 6.31
N VAL A 39 -10.02 12.50 6.85
CA VAL A 39 -11.13 11.93 6.06
C VAL A 39 -11.79 12.99 5.18
N ARG A 40 -12.13 14.16 5.74
CA ARG A 40 -12.72 15.27 4.96
C ARG A 40 -11.81 15.74 3.81
N GLN A 41 -10.50 15.84 4.09
CA GLN A 41 -9.53 16.25 3.07
C GLN A 41 -9.41 15.21 1.95
N ILE A 42 -9.48 13.91 2.28
CA ILE A 42 -9.50 12.83 1.29
C ILE A 42 -10.71 12.98 0.36
N GLU A 43 -11.91 13.17 0.92
CA GLU A 43 -13.16 13.28 0.17
C GLU A 43 -13.23 14.53 -0.74
N VAL A 44 -12.57 15.61 -0.36
CA VAL A 44 -12.61 16.89 -1.09
C VAL A 44 -11.47 17.03 -2.09
N ARG A 45 -10.27 16.60 -1.71
CA ARG A 45 -9.06 16.86 -2.50
C ARG A 45 -8.60 15.68 -3.34
N HIS A 46 -9.10 14.48 -3.08
CA HIS A 46 -8.72 13.24 -3.75
C HIS A 46 -7.18 13.12 -3.88
N PRO A 47 -6.44 13.07 -2.76
CA PRO A 47 -4.98 13.03 -2.80
C PRO A 47 -4.49 11.76 -3.48
N SER A 48 -3.31 11.84 -4.09
CA SER A 48 -2.66 10.69 -4.72
C SER A 48 -2.00 9.74 -3.70
N LEU A 49 -1.74 10.22 -2.48
CA LEU A 49 -1.16 9.45 -1.38
C LEU A 49 -1.39 10.16 -0.06
N VAL A 50 -1.54 9.39 1.01
CA VAL A 50 -1.63 9.89 2.39
C VAL A 50 -0.38 9.48 3.17
N LEU A 51 0.25 10.44 3.84
CA LEU A 51 1.21 10.23 4.93
C LEU A 51 0.44 10.31 6.23
N LEU A 52 0.44 9.27 7.03
CA LEU A 52 -0.43 9.14 8.19
C LEU A 52 0.35 8.83 9.46
N ASP A 53 0.33 9.72 10.45
CA ASP A 53 0.77 9.35 11.79
C ASP A 53 -0.29 8.45 12.46
N LEU A 54 0.19 7.45 13.19
CA LEU A 54 -0.67 6.58 13.98
C LEU A 54 -1.11 7.21 15.29
N LYS A 55 -0.27 8.06 15.86
CA LYS A 55 -0.53 8.73 17.13
C LYS A 55 -1.00 10.14 16.85
N LEU A 56 -2.28 10.35 16.84
CA LEU A 56 -2.91 11.64 16.70
C LEU A 56 -3.60 12.00 18.02
N ASP A 57 -3.51 13.25 18.42
CA ASP A 57 -4.15 13.76 19.66
C ASP A 57 -5.66 13.52 19.66
N GLU A 58 -6.29 13.69 18.49
CA GLU A 58 -7.72 13.43 18.30
C GLU A 58 -7.95 12.09 17.55
N GLY A 59 -7.83 10.98 18.27
CA GLY A 59 -8.11 9.65 17.75
C GLY A 59 -6.86 8.92 17.25
N SER A 60 -7.05 7.75 16.67
CA SER A 60 -5.97 6.93 16.13
C SER A 60 -5.92 7.04 14.62
N GLY A 61 -4.74 7.22 14.05
CA GLY A 61 -4.54 7.13 12.59
C GLY A 61 -5.04 5.80 12.01
N LEU A 62 -5.07 4.72 12.81
CA LEU A 62 -5.66 3.45 12.38
C LEU A 62 -7.14 3.55 12.03
N THR A 63 -7.91 4.44 12.68
CA THR A 63 -9.33 4.63 12.34
C THR A 63 -9.51 5.27 10.96
N LEU A 64 -8.64 6.19 10.59
CA LEU A 64 -8.62 6.75 9.23
C LEU A 64 -8.27 5.66 8.21
N LEU A 65 -7.26 4.86 8.49
CA LEU A 65 -6.85 3.75 7.61
C LEU A 65 -8.00 2.75 7.41
N ASP A 66 -8.69 2.35 8.51
CA ASP A 66 -9.86 1.49 8.44
C ASP A 66 -10.97 2.12 7.58
N ARG A 67 -11.22 3.43 7.76
CA ARG A 67 -12.24 4.16 6.99
C ARG A 67 -11.91 4.18 5.50
N VAL A 68 -10.64 4.39 5.13
CA VAL A 68 -10.21 4.33 3.72
C VAL A 68 -10.42 2.92 3.17
N ARG A 69 -9.98 1.89 3.86
CA ARG A 69 -10.04 0.50 3.36
C ARG A 69 -11.43 -0.13 3.38
N SER A 70 -12.35 0.38 4.22
CA SER A 70 -13.75 -0.05 4.26
C SER A 70 -14.66 0.74 3.32
N ALA A 71 -14.16 1.76 2.64
CA ALA A 71 -14.91 2.56 1.70
C ALA A 71 -15.36 1.67 0.50
N ASP A 72 -16.60 1.88 0.06
CA ASP A 72 -17.17 1.14 -1.08
C ASP A 72 -16.83 1.75 -2.45
N GLY A 73 -16.24 2.96 -2.44
CA GLY A 73 -15.90 3.71 -3.66
C GLY A 73 -17.13 4.19 -4.48
N LEU A 74 -18.33 3.91 -4.01
CA LEU A 74 -19.58 4.25 -4.69
C LEU A 74 -20.38 5.32 -3.94
N THR A 75 -20.64 5.11 -2.65
CA THR A 75 -21.37 6.07 -1.80
C THR A 75 -20.43 7.03 -1.07
N SER A 76 -19.24 6.58 -0.72
CA SER A 76 -18.17 7.45 -0.22
C SER A 76 -17.30 7.94 -1.38
N ARG A 77 -16.86 9.20 -1.31
CA ARG A 77 -15.89 9.77 -2.25
C ARG A 77 -14.44 9.35 -1.95
N ILE A 78 -14.27 8.29 -1.18
CA ILE A 78 -12.97 7.74 -0.78
C ILE A 78 -12.67 6.55 -1.67
N ASP A 79 -11.52 6.59 -2.33
CA ASP A 79 -10.96 5.45 -3.02
C ASP A 79 -10.41 4.45 -1.99
N PRO A 80 -10.94 3.22 -1.87
CA PRO A 80 -10.41 2.22 -0.94
C PRO A 80 -8.98 1.80 -1.27
N GLU A 81 -8.52 2.06 -2.49
CA GLU A 81 -7.16 1.77 -2.95
C GLU A 81 -6.19 2.95 -2.78
N LEU A 82 -6.66 4.08 -2.26
CA LEU A 82 -5.82 5.25 -1.98
C LEU A 82 -4.55 4.82 -1.21
N PRO A 83 -3.35 5.11 -1.76
CA PRO A 83 -2.11 4.75 -1.11
C PRO A 83 -1.94 5.44 0.25
N VAL A 84 -1.59 4.67 1.28
CA VAL A 84 -1.34 5.17 2.64
C VAL A 84 0.01 4.68 3.13
N ILE A 85 0.93 5.61 3.37
CA ILE A 85 2.19 5.36 4.08
C ILE A 85 2.00 5.78 5.54
N VAL A 86 2.14 4.82 6.44
CA VAL A 86 2.08 5.08 7.87
C VAL A 86 3.43 5.59 8.36
N ILE A 87 3.40 6.66 9.13
CA ILE A 87 4.55 7.20 9.86
C ILE A 87 4.29 6.96 11.35
N SER A 88 5.23 6.37 12.06
CA SER A 88 5.04 6.16 13.50
C SER A 88 6.33 6.39 14.29
N GLY A 89 6.19 6.85 15.54
CA GLY A 89 7.31 6.93 16.49
C GLY A 89 7.91 5.56 16.79
N ARG A 90 8.75 5.47 17.77
CA ARG A 90 9.28 4.19 18.32
C ARG A 90 8.12 3.36 18.89
N GLY A 91 7.26 2.91 17.99
CA GLY A 91 6.18 1.98 18.29
C GLY A 91 6.72 0.57 18.35
N SER A 92 5.99 -0.29 19.06
CA SER A 92 6.27 -1.71 19.12
C SER A 92 6.20 -2.32 17.73
N GLU A 93 6.88 -3.43 17.48
CA GLU A 93 6.69 -4.26 16.29
C GLU A 93 5.20 -4.55 16.06
N ALA A 94 4.41 -4.55 17.13
CA ALA A 94 2.96 -4.70 17.10
C ALA A 94 2.24 -3.58 16.34
N ASP A 95 2.64 -2.31 16.50
CA ASP A 95 1.98 -1.19 15.79
C ASP A 95 2.26 -1.25 14.29
N ARG A 96 3.47 -1.65 13.92
CA ARG A 96 3.83 -1.88 12.52
C ARG A 96 3.03 -3.04 11.92
N VAL A 97 2.92 -4.16 12.63
CA VAL A 97 2.11 -5.30 12.18
C VAL A 97 0.65 -4.89 12.04
N ARG A 98 0.09 -4.19 13.03
CA ARG A 98 -1.30 -3.70 12.99
C ARG A 98 -1.56 -2.78 11.80
N SER A 99 -0.63 -1.87 11.47
CA SER A 99 -0.82 -0.96 10.33
C SER A 99 -0.86 -1.73 9.01
N PHE A 100 0.02 -2.72 8.82
CA PHE A 100 -0.01 -3.57 7.65
C PHE A 100 -1.25 -4.47 7.61
N ASP A 101 -1.67 -5.03 8.74
CA ASP A 101 -2.89 -5.85 8.81
C ASP A 101 -4.14 -5.06 8.44
N ARG A 102 -4.14 -3.75 8.68
CA ARG A 102 -5.22 -2.83 8.31
C ARG A 102 -5.10 -2.24 6.90
N GLY A 103 -4.06 -2.60 6.15
CA GLY A 103 -3.95 -2.23 4.74
C GLY A 103 -3.05 -1.04 4.45
N ALA A 104 -2.17 -0.61 5.35
CA ALA A 104 -1.11 0.33 5.01
C ALA A 104 -0.26 -0.22 3.86
N ASP A 105 0.10 0.63 2.90
CA ASP A 105 0.92 0.25 1.75
C ASP A 105 2.40 0.20 2.12
N ASP A 106 2.83 1.11 2.99
CA ASP A 106 4.17 1.12 3.56
C ASP A 106 4.15 1.71 4.98
N HIS A 107 5.29 1.57 5.68
CA HIS A 107 5.47 2.04 7.04
C HIS A 107 6.88 2.62 7.22
N VAL A 108 6.97 3.84 7.73
CA VAL A 108 8.21 4.54 8.03
C VAL A 108 8.28 4.85 9.52
N GLN A 109 9.42 4.59 10.12
CA GLN A 109 9.63 4.85 11.54
C GLN A 109 10.26 6.22 11.76
N LYS A 110 9.77 6.98 12.74
CA LYS A 110 10.44 8.18 13.25
C LYS A 110 11.69 7.77 14.06
N PRO A 111 12.83 8.48 13.98
CA PRO A 111 13.00 9.75 13.30
C PRO A 111 13.05 9.60 11.78
N LEU A 112 12.39 10.54 11.08
CA LEU A 112 12.25 10.50 9.64
C LEU A 112 13.57 10.89 8.95
N LEU A 113 14.07 10.00 8.10
CA LEU A 113 15.07 10.34 7.10
C LEU A 113 14.33 10.75 5.82
N TYR A 114 14.28 12.04 5.52
CA TYR A 114 13.48 12.57 4.41
C TYR A 114 13.79 11.88 3.07
N GLY A 115 15.06 11.64 2.76
CA GLY A 115 15.45 10.95 1.51
C GLY A 115 14.90 9.51 1.42
N GLU A 116 14.81 8.80 2.54
CA GLU A 116 14.17 7.47 2.59
C GLU A 116 12.67 7.59 2.36
N LEU A 117 11.99 8.50 3.07
CA LEU A 117 10.57 8.75 2.92
C LEU A 117 10.23 9.12 1.47
N LEU A 118 10.96 10.05 0.86
CA LEU A 118 10.76 10.46 -0.52
C LEU A 118 10.91 9.30 -1.51
N GLY A 119 11.92 8.45 -1.31
CA GLY A 119 12.10 7.24 -2.10
C GLY A 119 10.90 6.30 -2.02
N ARG A 120 10.31 6.15 -0.83
CA ARG A 120 9.10 5.34 -0.59
C ARG A 120 7.85 5.95 -1.22
N ILE A 121 7.64 7.26 -1.06
CA ILE A 121 6.55 8.01 -1.72
C ILE A 121 6.61 7.79 -3.23
N ARG A 122 7.76 8.03 -3.85
CA ARG A 122 7.94 7.84 -5.30
C ARG A 122 7.70 6.39 -5.73
N ALA A 123 8.11 5.42 -4.91
CA ALA A 123 7.88 4.02 -5.18
C ALA A 123 6.39 3.65 -5.12
N VAL A 124 5.66 4.13 -4.14
CA VAL A 124 4.21 3.88 -3.97
C VAL A 124 3.42 4.57 -5.08
N LEU A 125 3.68 5.85 -5.35
CA LEU A 125 3.01 6.62 -6.41
C LEU A 125 3.22 6.03 -7.81
N ARG A 126 4.45 5.68 -8.16
CA ARG A 126 4.76 5.06 -9.45
C ARG A 126 3.94 3.80 -9.71
N ARG A 127 3.54 3.09 -8.68
CA ARG A 127 2.72 1.88 -8.79
C ARG A 127 1.24 2.17 -8.83
N ALA A 128 0.80 3.21 -8.14
CA ALA A 128 -0.56 3.69 -8.23
C ALA A 128 -0.88 4.23 -9.64
N GLU A 129 0.10 4.86 -10.32
CA GLU A 129 -0.05 5.38 -11.68
C GLU A 129 -0.04 4.29 -12.77
N GLY A 130 0.28 3.06 -12.41
CA GLY A 130 0.36 1.95 -13.35
C GLY A 130 1.55 2.02 -14.30
N ARG A 131 2.36 0.96 -14.34
CA ARG A 131 3.32 0.80 -15.43
C ARG A 131 2.55 0.58 -16.74
N PRO A 132 2.99 1.19 -17.88
CA PRO A 132 2.48 0.77 -19.18
C PRO A 132 2.94 -0.68 -19.43
N GLN A 133 2.16 -1.49 -19.67
CA GLN A 133 1.48 -2.51 -19.74
C GLN A 133 1.74 -3.73 -20.48
N ARG A 134 1.92 -4.84 -19.90
CA ARG A 134 1.56 -6.16 -20.45
C ARG A 134 0.03 -6.26 -20.45
N GLY A 135 -0.58 -6.84 -21.49
CA GLY A 135 -2.03 -7.04 -21.56
C GLY A 135 -2.56 -7.83 -20.36
N VAL A 136 -3.85 -8.06 -20.33
CA VAL A 136 -4.51 -8.81 -19.25
C VAL A 136 -3.80 -10.14 -19.00
N LEU A 137 -3.24 -10.28 -17.79
CA LEU A 137 -2.59 -11.52 -17.37
C LEU A 137 -3.67 -12.55 -17.04
N ARG A 138 -3.50 -13.76 -17.56
CA ARG A 138 -4.39 -14.89 -17.29
C ARG A 138 -3.57 -16.08 -16.84
N TYR A 139 -3.87 -16.58 -15.66
CA TYR A 139 -3.18 -17.75 -15.10
C TYR A 139 -4.13 -18.57 -14.24
N ALA A 140 -4.44 -19.78 -14.67
CA ALA A 140 -5.17 -20.78 -13.89
C ALA A 140 -6.49 -20.28 -13.25
N GLY A 141 -7.26 -19.47 -13.96
CA GLY A 141 -8.51 -18.85 -13.46
C GLY A 141 -8.31 -17.47 -12.79
N LEU A 142 -7.08 -17.04 -12.56
CA LEU A 142 -6.76 -15.67 -12.19
C LEU A 142 -6.73 -14.80 -13.46
N THR A 143 -7.44 -13.67 -13.42
CA THR A 143 -7.37 -12.63 -14.45
C THR A 143 -6.98 -11.32 -13.77
N LEU A 144 -5.97 -10.66 -14.32
CA LEU A 144 -5.41 -9.44 -13.78
C LEU A 144 -5.23 -8.44 -14.91
N ASP A 145 -6.00 -7.36 -14.87
CA ASP A 145 -5.93 -6.27 -15.84
C ASP A 145 -5.10 -5.13 -15.24
N PRO A 146 -3.90 -4.88 -15.76
CA PRO A 146 -3.03 -3.84 -15.22
C PRO A 146 -3.48 -2.42 -15.54
N VAL A 147 -4.37 -2.23 -16.54
CA VAL A 147 -4.88 -0.91 -16.94
C VAL A 147 -6.02 -0.49 -16.03
N THR A 148 -7.02 -1.38 -15.89
CA THR A 148 -8.20 -1.12 -15.07
C THR A 148 -7.99 -1.51 -13.61
N ARG A 149 -6.87 -2.19 -13.29
CA ARG A 149 -6.54 -2.79 -12.00
C ARG A 149 -7.57 -3.80 -11.49
N LEU A 150 -8.41 -4.30 -12.38
CA LEU A 150 -9.39 -5.32 -12.05
C LEU A 150 -8.72 -6.68 -11.89
N VAL A 151 -9.04 -7.34 -10.79
CA VAL A 151 -8.64 -8.72 -10.51
C VAL A 151 -9.89 -9.58 -10.44
N ARG A 152 -9.86 -10.73 -11.10
CA ARG A 152 -10.88 -11.76 -10.99
C ARG A 152 -10.23 -13.10 -10.71
N VAL A 153 -10.86 -13.86 -9.83
CA VAL A 153 -10.49 -15.24 -9.52
C VAL A 153 -11.68 -16.12 -9.83
N GLU A 154 -11.51 -17.05 -10.78
CA GLU A 154 -12.61 -17.94 -11.25
C GLU A 154 -13.85 -17.17 -11.70
N GLY A 155 -13.65 -15.95 -12.26
CA GLY A 155 -14.68 -15.04 -12.69
C GLY A 155 -15.17 -14.05 -11.64
N GLU A 156 -14.98 -14.31 -10.37
CA GLU A 156 -15.39 -13.46 -9.25
C GLU A 156 -14.43 -12.29 -9.03
N PRO A 157 -14.92 -11.04 -8.85
CA PRO A 157 -14.09 -9.88 -8.64
C PRO A 157 -13.44 -9.89 -7.25
N VAL A 158 -12.17 -9.50 -7.17
CA VAL A 158 -11.40 -9.37 -5.92
C VAL A 158 -10.85 -7.96 -5.81
N HIS A 159 -11.21 -7.26 -4.73
CA HIS A 159 -10.71 -5.91 -4.46
C HIS A 159 -9.38 -5.97 -3.72
N LEU A 160 -8.34 -5.45 -4.37
CA LEU A 160 -6.98 -5.40 -3.84
C LEU A 160 -6.55 -3.95 -3.62
N SER A 161 -5.80 -3.69 -2.55
CA SER A 161 -5.09 -2.42 -2.41
C SER A 161 -3.97 -2.30 -3.45
N THR A 162 -3.47 -1.07 -3.63
CA THR A 162 -2.38 -0.79 -4.58
C THR A 162 -1.19 -1.74 -4.43
N MET A 163 -0.76 -2.00 -3.19
CA MET A 163 0.41 -2.85 -2.95
C MET A 163 0.10 -4.34 -3.07
N GLU A 164 -1.11 -4.77 -2.71
CA GLU A 164 -1.57 -6.15 -2.94
C GLU A 164 -1.67 -6.46 -4.43
N PHE A 165 -2.20 -5.51 -5.22
CA PHE A 165 -2.24 -5.63 -6.67
C PHE A 165 -0.83 -5.73 -7.27
N SER A 166 0.09 -4.83 -6.88
CA SER A 166 1.47 -4.83 -7.38
C SER A 166 2.22 -6.10 -6.98
N LEU A 167 1.97 -6.63 -5.77
CA LEU A 167 2.54 -7.90 -5.33
C LEU A 167 1.99 -9.07 -6.18
N LEU A 168 0.66 -9.12 -6.38
CA LEU A 168 0.03 -10.14 -7.21
C LEU A 168 0.53 -10.09 -8.64
N GLN A 169 0.61 -8.89 -9.23
CA GLN A 169 1.12 -8.67 -10.57
C GLN A 169 2.56 -9.18 -10.70
N ARG A 170 3.43 -8.85 -9.72
CA ARG A 170 4.82 -9.31 -9.75
C ARG A 170 4.94 -10.84 -9.67
N LEU A 171 4.13 -11.48 -8.84
CA LEU A 171 4.07 -12.95 -8.75
C LEU A 171 3.50 -13.58 -10.03
N ALA A 172 2.56 -12.90 -10.70
CA ALA A 172 1.92 -13.37 -11.93
C ALA A 172 2.78 -13.17 -13.19
N ASP A 173 3.83 -12.36 -13.14
CA ASP A 173 4.78 -12.19 -14.25
C ASP A 173 5.48 -13.52 -14.61
N GLU A 174 5.87 -14.29 -13.59
CA GLU A 174 6.46 -15.61 -13.71
C GLU A 174 5.89 -16.51 -12.59
N PRO A 175 4.69 -17.10 -12.79
CA PRO A 175 3.91 -17.72 -11.72
C PRO A 175 4.61 -18.87 -10.98
N GLU A 176 5.42 -19.66 -11.70
CA GLU A 176 6.12 -20.80 -11.15
C GLU A 176 7.42 -20.45 -10.44
N ARG A 177 7.90 -19.23 -10.68
CA ARG A 177 9.13 -18.74 -10.06
C ARG A 177 8.93 -18.40 -8.59
N VAL A 178 9.88 -18.82 -7.76
CA VAL A 178 9.97 -18.38 -6.37
C VAL A 178 10.73 -17.06 -6.31
N TYR A 179 10.02 -16.00 -5.93
CA TYR A 179 10.62 -14.68 -5.69
C TYR A 179 11.08 -14.60 -4.23
N SER A 180 12.34 -14.26 -4.02
CA SER A 180 12.82 -13.99 -2.66
C SER A 180 12.14 -12.74 -2.06
N LYS A 181 12.09 -12.67 -0.72
CA LYS A 181 11.55 -11.49 -0.06
C LYS A 181 12.31 -10.21 -0.41
N GLY A 182 13.63 -10.33 -0.65
CA GLY A 182 14.45 -9.20 -1.07
C GLY A 182 14.13 -8.71 -2.47
N GLU A 183 13.91 -9.61 -3.43
CA GLU A 183 13.44 -9.26 -4.77
C GLU A 183 12.09 -8.57 -4.71
N LEU A 184 11.13 -9.14 -3.98
CA LEU A 184 9.80 -8.55 -3.83
C LEU A 184 9.86 -7.18 -3.18
N LEU A 185 10.66 -6.99 -2.14
CA LEU A 185 10.85 -5.67 -1.51
C LEU A 185 11.40 -4.64 -2.49
N ARG A 186 12.38 -5.02 -3.28
CA ARG A 186 12.97 -4.14 -4.28
C ARG A 186 11.99 -3.86 -5.42
N ASP A 187 11.39 -4.91 -5.98
CA ASP A 187 10.58 -4.81 -7.20
C ASP A 187 9.20 -4.22 -6.92
N VAL A 188 8.61 -4.52 -5.76
CA VAL A 188 7.28 -4.08 -5.36
C VAL A 188 7.32 -2.83 -4.47
N TRP A 189 8.26 -2.66 -3.56
CA TRP A 189 8.33 -1.50 -2.66
C TRP A 189 9.46 -0.50 -3.01
N GLY A 190 10.38 -0.86 -3.90
CA GLY A 190 11.50 0.01 -4.30
C GLY A 190 12.58 0.14 -3.22
N TYR A 191 12.62 -0.78 -2.26
CA TYR A 191 13.62 -0.74 -1.21
C TYR A 191 15.01 -1.03 -1.74
N LEU A 192 15.94 -0.13 -1.51
CA LEU A 192 17.35 -0.32 -1.89
C LEU A 192 18.14 -1.09 -0.82
N SER A 193 17.65 -1.14 0.41
CA SER A 193 18.28 -1.82 1.53
C SER A 193 17.39 -2.93 2.08
N LEU A 194 17.98 -4.11 2.27
CA LEU A 194 17.31 -5.32 2.74
C LEU A 194 17.28 -5.39 4.28
N GLY A 195 16.76 -4.38 4.95
CA GLY A 195 16.50 -4.46 6.39
C GLY A 195 15.51 -5.59 6.74
N LYS A 196 15.55 -6.10 7.97
CA LYS A 196 14.55 -7.06 8.45
C LYS A 196 13.18 -6.37 8.50
N THR A 197 12.32 -6.66 7.53
CA THR A 197 10.95 -6.12 7.46
C THR A 197 9.94 -7.24 7.26
N ARG A 198 8.75 -7.09 7.84
CA ARG A 198 7.61 -7.99 7.64
C ARG A 198 6.66 -7.51 6.55
N THR A 199 7.02 -6.46 5.80
CA THR A 199 6.17 -5.84 4.79
C THR A 199 5.63 -6.86 3.79
N VAL A 200 6.51 -7.67 3.18
CA VAL A 200 6.11 -8.69 2.21
C VAL A 200 5.19 -9.73 2.85
N ASP A 201 5.56 -10.21 4.06
CA ASP A 201 4.79 -11.26 4.74
C ASP A 201 3.37 -10.79 5.08
N ALA A 202 3.22 -9.55 5.55
CA ALA A 202 1.92 -8.97 5.88
C ALA A 202 1.04 -8.83 4.62
N HIS A 203 1.59 -8.27 3.52
CA HIS A 203 0.84 -8.12 2.27
C HIS A 203 0.52 -9.47 1.63
N ALA A 204 1.44 -10.42 1.61
CA ALA A 204 1.20 -11.77 1.10
C ALA A 204 0.11 -12.51 1.91
N CYS A 205 0.07 -12.31 3.23
CA CYS A 205 -0.96 -12.88 4.09
C CYS A 205 -2.35 -12.30 3.77
N ARG A 206 -2.47 -10.97 3.64
CA ARG A 206 -3.74 -10.33 3.29
C ARG A 206 -4.20 -10.68 1.89
N LEU A 207 -3.30 -10.61 0.93
CA LEU A 207 -3.58 -10.97 -0.46
C LEU A 207 -4.09 -12.41 -0.54
N ARG A 208 -3.41 -13.36 0.15
CA ARG A 208 -3.87 -14.75 0.23
C ARG A 208 -5.30 -14.84 0.75
N ARG A 209 -5.61 -14.19 1.87
CA ARG A 209 -6.97 -14.23 2.45
C ARG A 209 -8.03 -13.72 1.48
N LYS A 210 -7.73 -12.65 0.73
CA LYS A 210 -8.67 -12.09 -0.26
C LYS A 210 -8.91 -13.02 -1.45
N LEU A 211 -7.87 -13.66 -1.96
CA LEU A 211 -7.99 -14.61 -3.07
C LEU A 211 -8.72 -15.90 -2.63
N GLU A 212 -8.40 -16.41 -1.44
CA GLU A 212 -9.02 -17.61 -0.86
C GLU A 212 -10.46 -17.37 -0.35
N ALA A 213 -10.90 -16.11 -0.20
CA ALA A 213 -12.28 -15.80 0.15
C ALA A 213 -13.26 -16.08 -1.01
N VAL A 214 -12.80 -16.07 -2.26
CA VAL A 214 -13.61 -16.30 -3.46
C VAL A 214 -13.28 -17.63 -4.18
N SER A 215 -12.28 -18.36 -3.71
CA SER A 215 -11.84 -19.63 -4.30
C SER A 215 -11.27 -20.54 -3.23
N SER A 216 -11.59 -21.83 -3.31
CA SER A 216 -11.03 -22.84 -2.40
C SER A 216 -9.54 -23.14 -2.64
N ARG A 217 -8.97 -22.59 -3.70
CA ARG A 217 -7.60 -22.80 -4.13
C ARG A 217 -6.60 -21.96 -3.34
N LYS A 218 -5.45 -22.54 -3.00
CA LYS A 218 -4.30 -21.79 -2.46
C LYS A 218 -3.57 -21.08 -3.59
N TRP A 219 -3.72 -19.78 -3.69
CA TRP A 219 -3.12 -18.97 -4.75
C TRP A 219 -1.66 -18.58 -4.50
N ILE A 220 -1.30 -18.34 -3.25
CA ILE A 220 0.05 -17.87 -2.88
C ILE A 220 0.70 -18.88 -1.93
N VAL A 221 1.84 -19.39 -2.35
CA VAL A 221 2.66 -20.33 -1.57
C VAL A 221 3.85 -19.59 -0.97
N ASN A 222 4.03 -19.75 0.33
CA ASN A 222 5.25 -19.37 1.02
C ASN A 222 6.24 -20.53 0.94
N VAL A 223 7.32 -20.34 0.21
CA VAL A 223 8.45 -21.26 0.18
C VAL A 223 9.38 -20.90 1.34
N ARG A 224 9.31 -21.74 2.39
CA ARG A 224 9.99 -21.48 3.66
C ARG A 224 11.48 -21.18 3.48
N GLY A 225 11.93 -20.08 4.06
CA GLY A 225 13.32 -19.63 3.99
C GLY A 225 13.72 -18.94 2.69
N ILE A 226 12.87 -18.95 1.65
CA ILE A 226 13.15 -18.36 0.33
C ILE A 226 12.23 -17.16 0.07
N GLY A 227 10.91 -17.37 -0.08
CA GLY A 227 10.01 -16.30 -0.47
C GLY A 227 8.63 -16.80 -0.90
N TYR A 228 8.09 -16.22 -1.98
CA TYR A 228 6.72 -16.46 -2.43
C TYR A 228 6.65 -16.76 -3.93
N ARG A 229 5.64 -17.56 -4.31
CA ARG A 229 5.24 -17.80 -5.71
C ARG A 229 3.73 -17.99 -5.81
N LEU A 230 3.19 -17.98 -7.01
CA LEU A 230 1.84 -18.49 -7.24
C LEU A 230 1.82 -20.03 -7.23
N THR A 231 0.63 -20.59 -6.96
CA THR A 231 0.42 -22.04 -7.01
C THR A 231 0.37 -22.51 -8.46
N GLU A 232 0.91 -23.69 -8.74
CA GLU A 232 0.80 -24.33 -10.05
C GLU A 232 -0.67 -24.61 -10.42
N PRO A 233 -1.02 -24.56 -11.71
CA PRO A 233 -2.31 -25.05 -12.20
C PRO A 233 -2.44 -26.54 -11.82
N VAL A 234 -3.57 -26.91 -11.24
CA VAL A 234 -3.94 -28.33 -11.05
C VAL A 234 -4.66 -28.78 -12.29
#